data_14c410bdd1f449565fec5b35ad82ea48
#
_entry.id   14c410bdd1f449565fec5b35ad82ea48
#
_cell.length_a   1.000
_cell.length_b   1.000
_cell.length_c   1.000
_cell.angle_alpha   90.00
_cell.angle_beta   90.00
_cell.angle_gamma   90.00
#
_symmetry.space_group_name_H-M   'P 1'
#
loop_
_entity.id
_entity.type
_entity.pdbx_description
1 polymer ?
#
loop_
_entity_poly.entity_id
_entity_poly.type
_entity_poly.pdbx_seq_one_letter_code
_entity_poly.pdbx_strand_id
1 'polypeptide(L)'
;MNKHGYRLFSVEHSIFSAKVRGYLRFKASQNDLGTGTSAGFEDILATPNLINKLLVVRSGSPSLPQLQTPEGHWVQDSSAIVDHLEAANPKTSIIPPLSTRPKQRLASYLIELLADEWMIVPACWERWHYSRADIEPNHRHFNEQQWGAFLKPDGNGLERRAAGARFFERAFGIDDTEDSPKGPYKGLIELGCTSKTQDAWQQTQRKMLQALETHLEQHDYILGGRPSLADFSLLGPIYVHFFRDPVAGFQLRTAYPLVSEWVERTNAENCTNARHFGQKLYRVDSQGELVGYESMSDNGTWLDNDTVPDSVNPILEIFFEEMWPYLRESIEALQSFVNSDLHMFGDELPRKTFTATPGFEDLQCNEGPLTVPFDIGGVRSRRMVVPYQMWMLQRLEAAMRGCDTATLTHWLSAFRHGEDMLTLNALLNDCRVKKQGGLLYSSDPNSD
;
A
#
# COMPACT_ATOMS: atom_id res chain seq x y z
N MET A 1 31.00 -11.53 -5.96
CA MET A 1 29.56 -11.81 -6.13
C MET A 1 28.99 -12.16 -4.78
N ASN A 2 28.00 -11.40 -4.33
CA ASN A 2 27.27 -11.70 -3.09
C ASN A 2 26.59 -13.07 -3.25
N LYS A 3 26.82 -13.98 -2.28
CA LYS A 3 26.22 -15.33 -2.26
C LYS A 3 24.78 -15.33 -1.73
N HIS A 4 24.15 -14.17 -1.61
CA HIS A 4 22.83 -14.01 -1.02
C HIS A 4 21.80 -13.72 -2.10
N GLY A 5 20.57 -14.21 -1.93
CA GLY A 5 19.41 -13.80 -2.69
C GLY A 5 19.03 -12.34 -2.44
N TYR A 6 17.80 -11.98 -2.72
CA TYR A 6 17.27 -10.67 -2.36
C TYR A 6 17.21 -10.49 -0.84
N ARG A 7 17.40 -9.25 -0.37
CA ARG A 7 17.27 -8.88 1.05
C ARG A 7 16.25 -7.78 1.19
N LEU A 8 15.13 -8.09 1.81
CA LEU A 8 14.09 -7.13 2.15
C LEU A 8 14.36 -6.57 3.56
N PHE A 9 14.56 -5.27 3.66
CA PHE A 9 14.60 -4.56 4.94
C PHE A 9 13.22 -4.01 5.23
N SER A 10 12.58 -4.56 6.25
CA SER A 10 11.16 -4.36 6.52
C SER A 10 10.86 -4.33 8.02
N VAL A 11 9.63 -3.94 8.35
CA VAL A 11 9.05 -4.13 9.69
C VAL A 11 7.65 -4.72 9.55
N GLU A 12 7.26 -5.58 10.50
CA GLU A 12 6.01 -6.32 10.43
C GLU A 12 4.77 -5.41 10.49
N HIS A 13 4.85 -4.30 11.20
CA HIS A 13 3.76 -3.36 11.39
C HIS A 13 3.71 -2.22 10.36
N SER A 14 4.40 -2.37 9.21
CA SER A 14 4.39 -1.42 8.09
C SER A 14 3.54 -1.94 6.95
N ILE A 15 2.57 -1.13 6.51
CA ILE A 15 1.68 -1.37 5.36
C ILE A 15 2.50 -1.74 4.10
N PHE A 16 3.44 -0.88 3.74
CA PHE A 16 4.25 -1.05 2.53
C PHE A 16 5.22 -2.24 2.62
N SER A 17 5.69 -2.57 3.84
CA SER A 17 6.49 -3.78 4.06
C SER A 17 5.66 -5.04 3.85
N ALA A 18 4.42 -5.06 4.32
CA ALA A 18 3.51 -6.20 4.14
C ALA A 18 3.19 -6.45 2.66
N LYS A 19 2.91 -5.38 1.88
CA LYS A 19 2.72 -5.44 0.42
C LYS A 19 3.89 -6.17 -0.26
N VAL A 20 5.11 -5.71 -0.04
CA VAL A 20 6.31 -6.28 -0.69
C VAL A 20 6.63 -7.68 -0.16
N ARG A 21 6.46 -7.94 1.14
CA ARG A 21 6.69 -9.25 1.75
C ARG A 21 5.74 -10.31 1.18
N GLY A 22 4.43 -10.02 1.12
CA GLY A 22 3.44 -10.90 0.52
C GLY A 22 3.77 -11.22 -0.93
N TYR A 23 4.11 -10.20 -1.71
CA TYR A 23 4.55 -10.35 -3.10
C TYR A 23 5.81 -11.22 -3.24
N LEU A 24 6.85 -11.00 -2.44
CA LEU A 24 8.08 -11.80 -2.48
C LEU A 24 7.82 -13.26 -2.06
N ARG A 25 6.96 -13.51 -1.10
CA ARG A 25 6.52 -14.87 -0.74
C ARG A 25 5.84 -15.57 -1.91
N PHE A 26 4.93 -14.87 -2.59
CA PHE A 26 4.30 -15.37 -3.81
C PHE A 26 5.34 -15.70 -4.88
N LYS A 27 6.25 -14.79 -5.22
CA LYS A 27 7.31 -15.02 -6.21
C LYS A 27 8.22 -16.21 -5.82
N ALA A 28 8.58 -16.31 -4.56
CA ALA A 28 9.39 -17.42 -4.05
C ALA A 28 8.66 -18.76 -4.19
N SER A 29 7.36 -18.82 -3.88
CA SER A 29 6.54 -20.04 -4.04
C SER A 29 6.44 -20.50 -5.49
N GLN A 30 6.54 -19.56 -6.44
CA GLN A 30 6.52 -19.82 -7.87
C GLN A 30 7.92 -20.13 -8.45
N ASN A 31 8.96 -20.20 -7.61
CA ASN A 31 10.37 -20.32 -8.05
C ASN A 31 10.78 -19.23 -9.06
N ASP A 32 10.36 -18.00 -8.81
CA ASP A 32 10.58 -16.83 -9.67
C ASP A 32 11.37 -15.72 -8.96
N LEU A 33 12.34 -16.10 -8.10
CA LEU A 33 13.29 -15.21 -7.44
C LEU A 33 14.71 -15.75 -7.57
N GLY A 34 15.25 -15.67 -8.78
CA GLY A 34 16.62 -16.12 -9.06
C GLY A 34 16.77 -17.66 -9.13
N THR A 35 18.02 -18.12 -9.21
CA THR A 35 18.35 -19.53 -9.36
C THR A 35 19.52 -19.94 -8.44
N GLY A 36 19.57 -21.21 -8.05
CA GLY A 36 20.66 -21.76 -7.24
C GLY A 36 20.74 -21.15 -5.83
N THR A 37 21.93 -20.83 -5.38
CA THR A 37 22.18 -20.26 -4.02
C THR A 37 21.69 -18.82 -3.86
N SER A 38 21.32 -18.15 -4.96
CA SER A 38 20.76 -16.80 -4.97
C SER A 38 19.22 -16.80 -5.09
N ALA A 39 18.58 -17.98 -5.06
CA ALA A 39 17.12 -18.08 -5.09
C ALA A 39 16.51 -17.63 -3.77
N GLY A 40 15.34 -16.97 -3.87
CA GLY A 40 14.57 -16.55 -2.71
C GLY A 40 14.99 -15.19 -2.13
N PHE A 41 14.53 -14.91 -0.91
CA PHE A 41 14.83 -13.68 -0.22
C PHE A 41 14.98 -13.88 1.30
N GLU A 42 15.70 -12.94 1.93
CA GLU A 42 15.78 -12.80 3.39
C GLU A 42 14.94 -11.60 3.82
N ASP A 43 14.04 -11.77 4.79
CA ASP A 43 13.29 -10.68 5.42
C ASP A 43 14.04 -10.22 6.68
N ILE A 44 14.59 -9.03 6.64
CA ILE A 44 15.48 -8.48 7.66
C ILE A 44 14.73 -7.39 8.43
N LEU A 45 14.63 -7.56 9.75
CA LEU A 45 14.06 -6.52 10.60
C LEU A 45 14.90 -5.24 10.51
N ALA A 46 14.31 -4.20 9.92
CA ALA A 46 14.95 -2.88 9.78
C ALA A 46 14.92 -2.12 11.11
N THR A 47 15.80 -2.51 12.05
CA THR A 47 15.93 -1.82 13.35
C THR A 47 16.33 -0.35 13.17
N PRO A 48 16.07 0.53 14.17
CA PRO A 48 16.51 1.93 14.11
C PRO A 48 18.01 2.08 13.81
N ASN A 49 18.84 1.17 14.32
CA ASN A 49 20.27 1.15 14.02
C ASN A 49 20.55 0.89 12.54
N LEU A 50 19.89 -0.12 11.94
CA LEU A 50 20.03 -0.40 10.49
C LEU A 50 19.49 0.73 9.64
N ILE A 51 18.35 1.30 10.02
CA ILE A 51 17.78 2.46 9.29
C ILE A 51 18.79 3.60 9.25
N ASN A 52 19.31 4.02 10.40
CA ASN A 52 20.18 5.19 10.48
C ASN A 52 21.58 4.95 9.89
N LYS A 53 22.18 3.76 10.11
CA LYS A 53 23.57 3.49 9.72
C LYS A 53 23.73 2.88 8.33
N LEU A 54 22.66 2.29 7.79
CA LEU A 54 22.72 1.61 6.50
C LEU A 54 21.73 2.16 5.49
N LEU A 55 20.42 2.13 5.82
CA LEU A 55 19.37 2.39 4.85
C LEU A 55 19.38 3.85 4.40
N VAL A 56 19.41 4.80 5.33
CA VAL A 56 19.48 6.24 5.00
C VAL A 56 20.75 6.55 4.20
N VAL A 57 21.87 5.93 4.56
CA VAL A 57 23.16 6.15 3.85
C VAL A 57 23.11 5.63 2.41
N ARG A 58 22.34 4.54 2.15
CA ARG A 58 22.27 3.89 0.83
C ARG A 58 21.20 4.46 -0.09
N SER A 59 20.07 4.84 0.44
CA SER A 59 18.89 5.27 -0.33
C SER A 59 18.53 6.75 -0.16
N GLY A 60 19.12 7.43 0.81
CA GLY A 60 18.75 8.81 1.18
C GLY A 60 17.40 8.89 1.92
N SER A 61 16.80 7.75 2.31
CA SER A 61 15.46 7.73 2.94
C SER A 61 15.39 6.75 4.11
N PRO A 62 14.73 7.12 5.22
CA PRO A 62 14.41 6.20 6.30
C PRO A 62 13.19 5.30 6.00
N SER A 63 12.47 5.58 4.91
CA SER A 63 11.21 4.90 4.59
C SER A 63 11.41 3.42 4.25
N LEU A 64 10.48 2.61 4.70
CA LEU A 64 10.46 1.16 4.48
C LEU A 64 9.28 0.78 3.57
N PRO A 65 9.42 -0.31 2.82
CA PRO A 65 10.55 -1.24 2.74
C PRO A 65 11.70 -0.73 1.85
N GLN A 66 12.87 -1.39 1.99
CA GLN A 66 13.99 -1.27 1.06
C GLN A 66 14.47 -2.65 0.65
N LEU A 67 14.89 -2.80 -0.58
CA LEU A 67 15.38 -4.06 -1.14
C LEU A 67 16.84 -3.93 -1.56
N GLN A 68 17.68 -4.90 -1.17
CA GLN A 68 18.98 -5.11 -1.76
C GLN A 68 18.91 -6.30 -2.73
N THR A 69 19.34 -6.08 -3.98
CA THR A 69 19.39 -7.15 -4.99
C THR A 69 20.60 -8.06 -4.78
N PRO A 70 20.63 -9.26 -5.40
CA PRO A 70 21.81 -10.15 -5.37
C PRO A 70 23.10 -9.48 -5.88
N GLU A 71 22.97 -8.51 -6.80
CA GLU A 71 24.09 -7.75 -7.36
C GLU A 71 24.56 -6.62 -6.41
N GLY A 72 23.81 -6.35 -5.35
CA GLY A 72 24.11 -5.31 -4.36
C GLY A 72 23.49 -3.95 -4.64
N HIS A 73 22.60 -3.83 -5.62
CA HIS A 73 21.82 -2.60 -5.87
C HIS A 73 20.78 -2.40 -4.80
N TRP A 74 20.40 -1.14 -4.57
CA TRP A 74 19.39 -0.76 -3.59
C TRP A 74 18.19 -0.15 -4.29
N VAL A 75 17.01 -0.68 -3.95
CA VAL A 75 15.72 -0.17 -4.43
C VAL A 75 14.89 0.24 -3.21
N GLN A 76 14.43 1.46 -3.19
CA GLN A 76 13.60 2.02 -2.12
C GLN A 76 12.21 2.33 -2.66
N ASP A 77 11.18 2.11 -1.83
CA ASP A 77 9.77 2.25 -2.12
C ASP A 77 9.09 0.99 -2.63
N SER A 78 7.89 0.71 -2.09
CA SER A 78 7.18 -0.55 -2.36
C SER A 78 6.82 -0.73 -3.84
N SER A 79 6.31 0.29 -4.51
CA SER A 79 5.94 0.21 -5.91
C SER A 79 7.15 0.13 -6.83
N ALA A 80 8.23 0.87 -6.52
CA ALA A 80 9.50 0.77 -7.25
C ALA A 80 10.17 -0.61 -7.08
N ILE A 81 10.06 -1.22 -5.89
CA ILE A 81 10.55 -2.58 -5.65
C ILE A 81 9.77 -3.59 -6.49
N VAL A 82 8.44 -3.48 -6.53
CA VAL A 82 7.61 -4.35 -7.38
C VAL A 82 7.97 -4.17 -8.85
N ASP A 83 8.03 -2.95 -9.35
CA ASP A 83 8.37 -2.69 -10.77
C ASP A 83 9.76 -3.25 -11.13
N HIS A 84 10.76 -3.08 -10.24
CA HIS A 84 12.10 -3.64 -10.43
C HIS A 84 12.08 -5.18 -10.50
N LEU A 85 11.37 -5.82 -9.57
CA LEU A 85 11.30 -7.28 -9.50
C LEU A 85 10.49 -7.88 -10.65
N GLU A 86 9.42 -7.22 -11.09
CA GLU A 86 8.64 -7.65 -12.27
C GLU A 86 9.47 -7.59 -13.56
N ALA A 87 10.33 -6.56 -13.69
CA ALA A 87 11.25 -6.47 -14.82
C ALA A 87 12.36 -7.53 -14.76
N ALA A 88 12.89 -7.83 -13.57
CA ALA A 88 13.97 -8.81 -13.37
C ALA A 88 13.48 -10.27 -13.40
N ASN A 89 12.23 -10.53 -12.95
CA ASN A 89 11.67 -11.87 -12.76
C ASN A 89 10.25 -11.95 -13.37
N PRO A 90 10.11 -11.92 -14.71
CA PRO A 90 8.81 -11.78 -15.37
C PRO A 90 7.98 -13.08 -15.51
N LYS A 91 8.51 -14.22 -15.08
CA LYS A 91 7.89 -15.55 -15.30
C LYS A 91 6.49 -15.63 -14.73
N THR A 92 6.28 -15.13 -13.51
CA THR A 92 4.99 -15.10 -12.81
C THR A 92 4.62 -13.66 -12.43
N SER A 93 4.44 -12.81 -13.45
CA SER A 93 4.09 -11.40 -13.26
C SER A 93 2.78 -11.24 -12.50
N ILE A 94 2.73 -10.29 -11.54
CA ILE A 94 1.51 -9.85 -10.87
C ILE A 94 0.92 -8.59 -11.52
N ILE A 95 1.62 -8.00 -12.47
CA ILE A 95 1.14 -6.84 -13.23
C ILE A 95 0.64 -7.32 -14.59
N PRO A 96 -0.66 -7.15 -14.90
CA PRO A 96 -1.20 -7.55 -16.20
C PRO A 96 -0.40 -6.91 -17.36
N PRO A 97 -0.06 -7.66 -18.41
CA PRO A 97 0.75 -7.15 -19.51
C PRO A 97 0.00 -6.09 -20.31
N LEU A 98 0.65 -4.95 -20.56
CA LEU A 98 0.06 -3.80 -21.24
C LEU A 98 -0.49 -4.13 -22.64
N SER A 99 0.21 -5.03 -23.37
CA SER A 99 -0.14 -5.38 -24.76
C SER A 99 -1.42 -6.20 -24.90
N THR A 100 -1.84 -6.92 -23.85
CA THR A 100 -2.97 -7.86 -23.92
C THR A 100 -4.03 -7.64 -22.86
N ARG A 101 -3.67 -6.93 -21.77
CA ARG A 101 -4.53 -6.74 -20.60
C ARG A 101 -4.42 -5.30 -20.02
N PRO A 102 -4.54 -4.26 -20.88
CA PRO A 102 -4.36 -2.87 -20.45
C PRO A 102 -5.40 -2.39 -19.44
N LYS A 103 -6.67 -2.84 -19.54
CA LYS A 103 -7.74 -2.47 -18.60
C LYS A 103 -7.53 -3.10 -17.23
N GLN A 104 -7.19 -4.40 -17.17
CA GLN A 104 -6.83 -5.07 -15.90
C GLN A 104 -5.59 -4.43 -15.26
N ARG A 105 -4.61 -4.01 -16.07
CA ARG A 105 -3.44 -3.28 -15.59
C ARG A 105 -3.82 -1.93 -14.98
N LEU A 106 -4.68 -1.18 -15.69
CA LEU A 106 -5.17 0.11 -15.19
C LEU A 106 -5.94 -0.06 -13.88
N ALA A 107 -6.85 -1.03 -13.80
CA ALA A 107 -7.57 -1.35 -12.57
C ALA A 107 -6.62 -1.68 -11.41
N SER A 108 -5.56 -2.47 -11.68
CA SER A 108 -4.55 -2.79 -10.66
C SER A 108 -3.82 -1.56 -10.14
N TYR A 109 -3.46 -0.61 -11.02
CA TYR A 109 -2.79 0.63 -10.61
C TYR A 109 -3.72 1.60 -9.90
N LEU A 110 -5.01 1.68 -10.28
CA LEU A 110 -6.01 2.47 -9.56
C LEU A 110 -6.18 1.96 -8.11
N ILE A 111 -6.28 0.64 -7.96
CA ILE A 111 -6.41 0.00 -6.64
C ILE A 111 -5.11 0.13 -5.83
N GLU A 112 -3.94 0.04 -6.48
CA GLU A 112 -2.66 0.30 -5.81
C GLU A 112 -2.62 1.71 -5.22
N LEU A 113 -2.94 2.72 -6.01
CA LEU A 113 -2.95 4.11 -5.56
C LEU A 113 -3.98 4.34 -4.44
N LEU A 114 -5.17 3.74 -4.57
CA LEU A 114 -6.20 3.78 -3.53
C LEU A 114 -5.73 3.13 -2.23
N ALA A 115 -5.14 1.95 -2.30
CA ALA A 115 -4.67 1.20 -1.12
C ALA A 115 -3.51 1.92 -0.41
N ASP A 116 -2.51 2.35 -1.19
CA ASP A 116 -1.29 2.92 -0.65
C ASP A 116 -1.46 4.34 -0.12
N GLU A 117 -2.35 5.15 -0.73
CA GLU A 117 -2.41 6.58 -0.46
C GLU A 117 -3.76 7.08 0.12
N TRP A 118 -4.83 6.29 0.03
CA TRP A 118 -6.13 6.64 0.59
C TRP A 118 -6.48 5.77 1.79
N MET A 119 -6.44 4.44 1.63
CA MET A 119 -6.76 3.51 2.72
C MET A 119 -5.76 3.51 3.87
N ILE A 120 -4.58 4.09 3.69
CA ILE A 120 -3.63 4.35 4.78
C ILE A 120 -4.26 5.19 5.90
N VAL A 121 -5.19 6.09 5.58
CA VAL A 121 -5.80 7.00 6.56
C VAL A 121 -6.67 6.24 7.57
N PRO A 122 -7.74 5.52 7.16
CA PRO A 122 -8.53 4.76 8.12
C PRO A 122 -7.70 3.65 8.78
N ALA A 123 -6.74 3.05 8.07
CA ALA A 123 -5.86 2.02 8.63
C ALA A 123 -5.00 2.57 9.80
N CYS A 124 -4.35 3.71 9.59
CA CYS A 124 -3.58 4.36 10.66
C CYS A 124 -4.49 4.86 11.78
N TRP A 125 -5.67 5.37 11.45
CA TRP A 125 -6.62 5.82 12.47
C TRP A 125 -7.01 4.67 13.41
N GLU A 126 -7.39 3.50 12.90
CA GLU A 126 -7.71 2.31 13.70
C GLU A 126 -6.59 1.97 14.69
N ARG A 127 -5.36 1.88 14.21
CA ARG A 127 -4.23 1.57 15.07
C ARG A 127 -4.04 2.58 16.17
N TRP A 128 -3.98 3.86 15.82
CA TRP A 128 -3.63 4.89 16.78
C TRP A 128 -4.78 5.20 17.72
N HIS A 129 -6.01 5.20 17.23
CA HIS A 129 -7.19 5.39 18.09
C HIS A 129 -7.28 4.33 19.17
N TYR A 130 -7.26 3.05 18.78
CA TYR A 130 -7.33 1.94 19.75
C TYR A 130 -6.01 1.65 20.48
N SER A 131 -4.96 2.42 20.25
CA SER A 131 -3.73 2.39 21.06
C SER A 131 -3.75 3.41 22.19
N ARG A 132 -4.76 4.23 22.32
CA ARG A 132 -4.96 5.15 23.45
C ARG A 132 -5.31 4.39 24.71
N ALA A 133 -4.78 4.86 25.85
CA ALA A 133 -5.03 4.21 27.14
C ALA A 133 -6.43 4.51 27.71
N ASP A 134 -7.07 5.58 27.21
CA ASP A 134 -8.40 6.06 27.62
C ASP A 134 -9.56 5.50 26.80
N ILE A 135 -9.26 4.62 25.82
CA ILE A 135 -10.26 3.98 24.95
C ILE A 135 -10.46 2.53 25.37
N GLU A 136 -11.70 2.05 25.37
CA GLU A 136 -12.05 0.65 25.59
C GLU A 136 -13.06 0.17 24.51
N PRO A 137 -12.86 -1.00 23.89
CA PRO A 137 -11.68 -1.84 24.02
C PRO A 137 -10.44 -1.20 23.36
N ASN A 138 -9.23 -1.52 23.86
CA ASN A 138 -7.99 -1.06 23.25
C ASN A 138 -6.98 -2.19 23.02
N HIS A 139 -5.99 -1.91 22.20
CA HIS A 139 -4.89 -2.84 21.90
C HIS A 139 -3.51 -2.24 22.23
N ARG A 140 -3.45 -1.29 23.15
CA ARG A 140 -2.21 -0.60 23.55
C ARG A 140 -1.07 -1.56 23.88
N HIS A 141 -1.32 -2.54 24.72
CA HIS A 141 -0.28 -3.49 25.13
C HIS A 141 0.23 -4.36 23.98
N PHE A 142 -0.62 -4.70 23.01
CA PHE A 142 -0.20 -5.39 21.81
C PHE A 142 0.78 -4.53 21.01
N ASN A 143 0.44 -3.29 20.76
CA ASN A 143 1.28 -2.38 19.98
C ASN A 143 2.57 -2.01 20.73
N GLU A 144 2.54 -1.80 22.05
CA GLU A 144 3.75 -1.63 22.87
C GLU A 144 4.72 -2.78 22.68
N GLN A 145 4.22 -4.03 22.65
CA GLN A 145 5.08 -5.20 22.41
C GLN A 145 5.63 -5.23 20.98
N GLN A 146 4.82 -4.89 19.97
CA GLN A 146 5.25 -4.87 18.56
C GLN A 146 6.33 -3.79 18.31
N TRP A 147 6.10 -2.57 18.78
CA TRP A 147 7.07 -1.49 18.69
C TRP A 147 8.30 -1.74 19.55
N GLY A 148 8.11 -2.36 20.71
CA GLY A 148 9.21 -2.77 21.56
C GLY A 148 10.14 -3.78 20.90
N ALA A 149 9.60 -4.73 20.14
CA ALA A 149 10.40 -5.68 19.39
C ALA A 149 11.24 -5.01 18.28
N PHE A 150 10.72 -3.94 17.68
CA PHE A 150 11.45 -3.11 16.72
C PHE A 150 12.52 -2.24 17.39
N LEU A 151 12.19 -1.60 18.50
CA LEU A 151 13.07 -0.66 19.20
C LEU A 151 14.16 -1.33 20.05
N LYS A 152 13.89 -2.53 20.58
CA LYS A 152 14.77 -3.32 21.43
C LYS A 152 14.77 -4.80 21.02
N PRO A 153 15.25 -5.12 19.80
CA PRO A 153 15.14 -6.45 19.22
C PRO A 153 15.89 -7.54 20.01
N ASP A 154 16.97 -7.15 20.67
CA ASP A 154 17.83 -8.00 21.54
C ASP A 154 17.31 -8.12 22.98
N GLY A 155 16.25 -7.42 23.36
CA GLY A 155 15.66 -7.47 24.69
C GLY A 155 14.76 -8.68 24.90
N ASN A 156 14.59 -9.07 26.17
CA ASN A 156 13.54 -10.00 26.56
C ASN A 156 12.14 -9.34 26.50
N GLY A 157 11.07 -10.10 26.74
CA GLY A 157 9.69 -9.60 26.61
C GLY A 157 9.39 -8.37 27.48
N LEU A 158 9.94 -8.31 28.70
CA LEU A 158 9.76 -7.18 29.61
C LEU A 158 10.49 -5.92 29.08
N GLU A 159 11.73 -6.06 28.62
CA GLU A 159 12.53 -4.97 28.07
C GLU A 159 11.92 -4.41 26.79
N ARG A 160 11.41 -5.28 25.91
CA ARG A 160 10.69 -4.89 24.70
C ARG A 160 9.44 -4.11 25.04
N ARG A 161 8.60 -4.64 25.93
CA ARG A 161 7.39 -3.94 26.37
C ARG A 161 7.69 -2.58 26.99
N ALA A 162 8.70 -2.48 27.85
CA ALA A 162 9.12 -1.21 28.42
C ALA A 162 9.63 -0.20 27.38
N ALA A 163 10.32 -0.67 26.33
CA ALA A 163 10.75 0.18 25.21
C ALA A 163 9.54 0.70 24.40
N GLY A 164 8.57 -0.15 24.11
CA GLY A 164 7.33 0.22 23.45
C GLY A 164 6.49 1.18 24.27
N ALA A 165 6.31 0.92 25.58
CA ALA A 165 5.57 1.82 26.47
C ALA A 165 6.16 3.23 26.48
N ARG A 166 7.49 3.38 26.59
CA ARG A 166 8.16 4.69 26.49
C ARG A 166 7.96 5.38 25.13
N PHE A 167 7.87 4.61 24.06
CA PHE A 167 7.53 5.19 22.75
C PHE A 167 6.11 5.76 22.74
N PHE A 168 5.14 4.97 23.21
CA PHE A 168 3.73 5.38 23.25
C PHE A 168 3.47 6.54 24.21
N GLU A 169 4.16 6.60 25.35
CA GLU A 169 4.09 7.74 26.28
C GLU A 169 4.52 9.06 25.61
N ARG A 170 5.53 9.00 24.73
CA ARG A 170 5.99 10.17 23.97
C ARG A 170 5.08 10.50 22.80
N ALA A 171 4.61 9.46 22.08
CA ALA A 171 3.75 9.62 20.92
C ALA A 171 2.35 10.15 21.27
N PHE A 172 1.83 9.77 22.45
CA PHE A 172 0.52 10.18 22.97
C PHE A 172 0.69 11.01 24.25
N GLY A 173 1.51 12.07 24.20
CA GLY A 173 1.70 12.97 25.35
C GLY A 173 0.37 13.58 25.85
N ILE A 174 0.39 14.11 27.09
CA ILE A 174 -0.80 14.66 27.76
C ILE A 174 -1.50 15.76 26.96
N ASP A 175 -0.75 16.47 26.10
CA ASP A 175 -1.23 17.59 25.28
C ASP A 175 -1.57 17.17 23.84
N ASP A 176 -1.79 15.88 23.58
CA ASP A 176 -2.10 15.39 22.22
C ASP A 176 -3.58 15.60 21.90
N THR A 177 -3.91 16.83 21.55
CA THR A 177 -5.26 17.28 21.12
C THR A 177 -5.23 17.74 19.67
N GLU A 178 -6.42 17.90 19.07
CA GLU A 178 -6.56 18.44 17.70
C GLU A 178 -5.97 19.86 17.56
N ASP A 179 -6.02 20.65 18.64
CA ASP A 179 -5.48 22.02 18.68
C ASP A 179 -3.95 22.04 18.79
N SER A 180 -3.34 20.98 19.31
CA SER A 180 -1.90 20.83 19.46
C SER A 180 -1.45 19.39 19.19
N PRO A 181 -1.68 18.86 17.97
CA PRO A 181 -1.43 17.46 17.65
C PRO A 181 0.06 17.16 17.63
N LYS A 182 0.42 16.00 18.16
CA LYS A 182 1.78 15.45 18.18
C LYS A 182 1.80 14.03 17.61
N GLY A 183 2.98 13.58 17.21
CA GLY A 183 3.21 12.21 16.81
C GLY A 183 2.25 11.72 15.70
N PRO A 184 1.64 10.54 15.87
CA PRO A 184 0.78 9.94 14.84
C PRO A 184 -0.44 10.79 14.46
N TYR A 185 -1.03 11.51 15.41
CA TYR A 185 -2.22 12.33 15.16
C TYR A 185 -1.93 13.53 14.28
N LYS A 186 -0.74 14.16 14.40
CA LYS A 186 -0.35 15.24 13.49
C LYS A 186 -0.41 14.77 12.04
N GLY A 187 0.20 13.62 11.74
CA GLY A 187 0.18 13.05 10.40
C GLY A 187 -1.22 12.68 9.91
N LEU A 188 -2.10 12.18 10.78
CA LEU A 188 -3.49 11.89 10.42
C LEU A 188 -4.28 13.15 10.09
N ILE A 189 -4.11 14.22 10.86
CA ILE A 189 -4.74 15.52 10.60
C ILE A 189 -4.26 16.10 9.27
N GLU A 190 -2.97 16.06 9.00
CA GLU A 190 -2.38 16.48 7.72
C GLU A 190 -2.93 15.65 6.53
N LEU A 191 -3.22 14.37 6.76
CA LEU A 191 -3.89 13.50 5.79
C LEU A 191 -5.42 13.69 5.74
N GLY A 192 -5.96 14.64 6.49
CA GLY A 192 -7.37 14.99 6.46
C GLY A 192 -8.27 14.15 7.38
N CYS A 193 -7.69 13.41 8.34
CA CYS A 193 -8.46 12.70 9.35
C CYS A 193 -8.52 13.52 10.65
N THR A 194 -9.61 14.24 10.81
CA THR A 194 -9.89 15.10 11.96
C THR A 194 -11.12 14.58 12.72
N SER A 195 -11.44 15.17 13.87
CA SER A 195 -12.68 14.87 14.59
C SER A 195 -13.95 15.02 13.74
N LYS A 196 -13.90 15.87 12.68
CA LYS A 196 -15.03 16.07 11.75
C LYS A 196 -15.13 14.99 10.67
N THR A 197 -14.00 14.40 10.27
CA THR A 197 -13.92 13.49 9.11
C THR A 197 -13.71 12.03 9.50
N GLN A 198 -13.31 11.73 10.74
CA GLN A 198 -13.00 10.37 11.18
C GLN A 198 -14.12 9.36 10.92
N ASP A 199 -15.37 9.74 11.15
CA ASP A 199 -16.53 8.84 10.93
C ASP A 199 -16.74 8.54 9.44
N ALA A 200 -16.49 9.53 8.56
CA ALA A 200 -16.53 9.35 7.12
C ALA A 200 -15.40 8.43 6.65
N TRP A 201 -14.16 8.57 7.18
CA TRP A 201 -13.07 7.65 6.90
C TRP A 201 -13.37 6.21 7.33
N GLN A 202 -14.02 6.02 8.48
CA GLN A 202 -14.46 4.70 8.91
C GLN A 202 -15.58 4.14 8.01
N GLN A 203 -16.45 5.00 7.46
CA GLN A 203 -17.44 4.56 6.47
C GLN A 203 -16.78 4.11 5.17
N THR A 204 -15.76 4.82 4.69
CA THR A 204 -14.95 4.41 3.53
C THR A 204 -14.29 3.05 3.77
N GLN A 205 -13.73 2.82 4.96
CA GLN A 205 -13.19 1.51 5.35
C GLN A 205 -14.25 0.40 5.25
N ARG A 206 -15.42 0.64 5.85
CA ARG A 206 -16.53 -0.35 5.81
C ARG A 206 -17.01 -0.63 4.38
N LYS A 207 -17.14 0.42 3.54
CA LYS A 207 -17.46 0.26 2.11
C LYS A 207 -16.43 -0.62 1.40
N MET A 208 -15.14 -0.35 1.61
CA MET A 208 -14.04 -1.13 1.02
C MET A 208 -14.11 -2.61 1.44
N LEU A 209 -14.22 -2.87 2.74
CA LEU A 209 -14.26 -4.24 3.27
C LEU A 209 -15.51 -5.00 2.80
N GLN A 210 -16.68 -4.34 2.77
CA GLN A 210 -17.91 -4.94 2.26
C GLN A 210 -17.82 -5.25 0.77
N ALA A 211 -17.28 -4.33 -0.03
CA ALA A 211 -17.09 -4.54 -1.46
C ALA A 211 -16.15 -5.72 -1.74
N LEU A 212 -15.05 -5.79 -0.99
CA LEU A 212 -14.09 -6.90 -1.09
C LEU A 212 -14.70 -8.23 -0.64
N GLU A 213 -15.45 -8.27 0.47
CA GLU A 213 -16.16 -9.47 0.93
C GLU A 213 -17.10 -10.01 -0.14
N THR A 214 -17.94 -9.14 -0.74
CA THR A 214 -18.86 -9.51 -1.80
C THR A 214 -18.14 -9.99 -3.08
N HIS A 215 -17.03 -9.34 -3.44
CA HIS A 215 -16.20 -9.76 -4.56
C HIS A 215 -15.64 -11.17 -4.36
N LEU A 216 -15.16 -11.47 -3.16
CA LEU A 216 -14.57 -12.76 -2.80
C LEU A 216 -15.56 -13.92 -2.71
N GLU A 217 -16.87 -13.67 -2.76
CA GLU A 217 -17.87 -14.72 -2.94
C GLU A 217 -17.73 -15.45 -4.28
N GLN A 218 -17.19 -14.78 -5.31
CA GLN A 218 -17.11 -15.29 -6.67
C GLN A 218 -15.67 -15.55 -7.13
N HIS A 219 -14.71 -14.75 -6.66
CA HIS A 219 -13.32 -14.78 -7.11
C HIS A 219 -12.36 -14.98 -5.93
N ASP A 220 -11.24 -15.66 -6.16
CA ASP A 220 -10.20 -15.82 -5.12
C ASP A 220 -9.37 -14.55 -4.93
N TYR A 221 -9.22 -13.73 -5.98
CA TYR A 221 -8.42 -12.51 -6.04
C TYR A 221 -9.10 -11.44 -6.91
N ILE A 222 -8.62 -10.21 -6.84
CA ILE A 222 -9.24 -9.04 -7.49
C ILE A 222 -9.50 -9.20 -8.99
N LEU A 223 -8.63 -9.89 -9.72
CA LEU A 223 -8.79 -10.09 -11.17
C LEU A 223 -9.17 -11.51 -11.55
N GLY A 224 -9.58 -12.36 -10.60
CA GLY A 224 -9.98 -13.75 -10.83
C GLY A 224 -9.28 -14.74 -9.90
N GLY A 225 -8.77 -15.86 -10.43
CA GLY A 225 -8.20 -16.97 -9.65
C GLY A 225 -6.71 -16.83 -9.31
N ARG A 226 -6.08 -15.69 -9.63
CA ARG A 226 -4.65 -15.46 -9.42
C ARG A 226 -4.40 -14.06 -8.84
N PRO A 227 -3.48 -13.92 -7.85
CA PRO A 227 -3.18 -12.61 -7.28
C PRO A 227 -2.59 -11.66 -8.33
N SER A 228 -2.90 -10.39 -8.16
CA SER A 228 -2.40 -9.26 -8.94
C SER A 228 -1.75 -8.22 -8.04
N LEU A 229 -1.18 -7.16 -8.63
CA LEU A 229 -0.67 -6.01 -7.89
C LEU A 229 -1.75 -5.40 -6.97
N ALA A 230 -3.01 -5.39 -7.40
CA ALA A 230 -4.12 -4.90 -6.60
C ALA A 230 -4.27 -5.66 -5.28
N ASP A 231 -4.13 -7.00 -5.32
CA ASP A 231 -4.23 -7.85 -4.12
C ASP A 231 -3.12 -7.54 -3.12
N PHE A 232 -1.87 -7.48 -3.56
CA PHE A 232 -0.75 -7.19 -2.67
C PHE A 232 -0.79 -5.76 -2.13
N SER A 233 -1.34 -4.82 -2.89
CA SER A 233 -1.49 -3.43 -2.44
C SER A 233 -2.57 -3.32 -1.36
N LEU A 234 -3.74 -3.93 -1.54
CA LEU A 234 -4.79 -4.01 -0.52
C LEU A 234 -4.36 -4.82 0.70
N LEU A 235 -3.53 -5.86 0.51
CA LEU A 235 -2.98 -6.63 1.62
C LEU A 235 -2.26 -5.72 2.62
N GLY A 236 -1.56 -4.68 2.18
CA GLY A 236 -0.84 -3.76 3.05
C GLY A 236 -1.70 -3.22 4.20
N PRO A 237 -2.67 -2.35 3.95
CA PRO A 237 -3.52 -1.78 4.99
C PRO A 237 -4.41 -2.83 5.67
N ILE A 238 -4.96 -3.80 4.93
CA ILE A 238 -5.89 -4.77 5.49
C ILE A 238 -5.17 -5.74 6.43
N TYR A 239 -4.05 -6.33 6.03
CA TYR A 239 -3.31 -7.24 6.90
C TYR A 239 -2.77 -6.54 8.13
N VAL A 240 -2.07 -5.41 7.95
CA VAL A 240 -1.28 -4.80 9.03
C VAL A 240 -2.16 -4.16 10.09
N HIS A 241 -3.27 -3.55 9.70
CA HIS A 241 -4.12 -2.78 10.60
C HIS A 241 -5.47 -3.45 10.87
N PHE A 242 -6.18 -3.87 9.81
CA PHE A 242 -7.54 -4.41 10.00
C PHE A 242 -7.56 -5.89 10.38
N PHE A 243 -6.47 -6.64 10.16
CA PHE A 243 -6.38 -8.06 10.51
C PHE A 243 -5.52 -8.31 11.74
N ARG A 244 -4.33 -7.69 11.82
CA ARG A 244 -3.36 -7.93 12.92
C ARG A 244 -3.69 -7.21 14.20
N ASP A 245 -4.11 -5.95 14.14
CA ASP A 245 -4.42 -5.17 15.32
C ASP A 245 -5.66 -5.75 16.02
N PRO A 246 -5.60 -6.10 17.31
CA PRO A 246 -6.61 -6.97 17.94
C PRO A 246 -8.05 -6.49 17.87
N VAL A 247 -8.30 -5.19 18.05
CA VAL A 247 -9.68 -4.65 18.03
C VAL A 247 -10.25 -4.72 16.61
N ALA A 248 -9.56 -4.14 15.63
CA ALA A 248 -9.96 -4.19 14.24
C ALA A 248 -9.99 -5.63 13.70
N GLY A 249 -9.02 -6.47 14.11
CA GLY A 249 -8.95 -7.87 13.69
C GLY A 249 -10.09 -8.74 14.22
N PHE A 250 -10.62 -8.44 15.40
CA PHE A 250 -11.85 -9.08 15.87
C PHE A 250 -13.04 -8.68 15.00
N GLN A 251 -13.18 -7.39 14.71
CA GLN A 251 -14.26 -6.89 13.85
C GLN A 251 -14.17 -7.48 12.43
N LEU A 252 -12.98 -7.51 11.83
CA LEU A 252 -12.77 -8.07 10.50
C LEU A 252 -13.18 -9.54 10.44
N ARG A 253 -12.66 -10.37 11.36
CA ARG A 253 -12.92 -11.82 11.36
C ARG A 253 -14.38 -12.17 11.63
N THR A 254 -15.11 -11.31 12.33
CA THR A 254 -16.54 -11.54 12.64
C THR A 254 -17.47 -11.02 11.55
N ALA A 255 -17.13 -9.93 10.88
CA ALA A 255 -17.99 -9.29 9.88
C ALA A 255 -17.62 -9.60 8.43
N TYR A 256 -16.34 -9.91 8.15
CA TYR A 256 -15.81 -10.12 6.81
C TYR A 256 -14.91 -11.38 6.73
N PRO A 257 -15.50 -12.58 6.87
CA PRO A 257 -14.73 -13.83 6.94
C PRO A 257 -13.99 -14.17 5.66
N LEU A 258 -14.52 -13.84 4.47
CA LEU A 258 -13.84 -14.09 3.20
C LEU A 258 -12.64 -13.16 3.01
N VAL A 259 -12.75 -11.90 3.47
CA VAL A 259 -11.59 -11.00 3.51
C VAL A 259 -10.52 -11.53 4.45
N SER A 260 -10.90 -12.08 5.60
CA SER A 260 -9.94 -12.68 6.54
C SER A 260 -9.21 -13.87 5.92
N GLU A 261 -9.94 -14.76 5.24
CA GLU A 261 -9.37 -15.88 4.50
C GLU A 261 -8.46 -15.40 3.35
N TRP A 262 -8.88 -14.37 2.60
CA TRP A 262 -8.09 -13.77 1.54
C TRP A 262 -6.77 -13.17 2.08
N VAL A 263 -6.79 -12.52 3.24
CA VAL A 263 -5.57 -12.01 3.91
C VAL A 263 -4.60 -13.15 4.19
N GLU A 264 -5.08 -14.25 4.77
CA GLU A 264 -4.23 -15.39 5.11
C GLU A 264 -3.60 -16.02 3.88
N ARG A 265 -4.37 -16.26 2.81
CA ARG A 265 -3.83 -16.84 1.57
C ARG A 265 -2.92 -15.90 0.79
N THR A 266 -3.21 -14.59 0.77
CA THR A 266 -2.40 -13.60 0.05
C THR A 266 -1.07 -13.34 0.76
N ASN A 267 -1.02 -13.48 2.08
CA ASN A 267 0.19 -13.35 2.87
C ASN A 267 0.96 -14.66 3.07
N ALA A 268 0.42 -15.79 2.61
CA ALA A 268 1.02 -17.10 2.78
C ALA A 268 2.25 -17.30 1.88
N GLU A 269 3.14 -18.20 2.29
CA GLU A 269 4.27 -18.63 1.47
C GLU A 269 3.83 -19.51 0.29
N ASN A 270 2.64 -20.10 0.38
CA ASN A 270 2.06 -20.91 -0.68
C ASN A 270 0.57 -20.63 -0.82
N CYS A 271 0.20 -19.96 -1.91
CA CYS A 271 -1.17 -19.58 -2.22
C CYS A 271 -1.95 -20.68 -2.97
N THR A 272 -1.33 -21.83 -3.28
CA THR A 272 -1.87 -22.82 -4.22
C THR A 272 -3.15 -23.51 -3.70
N ASN A 273 -3.35 -23.60 -2.38
CA ASN A 273 -4.57 -24.14 -1.76
C ASN A 273 -5.17 -23.10 -0.81
N ALA A 274 -5.38 -21.93 -1.34
CA ALA A 274 -5.73 -20.71 -0.62
C ALA A 274 -6.96 -20.91 0.30
N ARG A 275 -8.05 -21.47 -0.24
CA ARG A 275 -9.30 -21.69 0.50
C ARG A 275 -9.20 -22.70 1.64
N HIS A 276 -8.09 -23.42 1.73
CA HIS A 276 -7.86 -24.46 2.73
C HIS A 276 -6.61 -24.19 3.56
N PHE A 277 -6.22 -22.95 3.67
CA PHE A 277 -5.10 -22.49 4.51
C PHE A 277 -3.78 -23.23 4.23
N GLY A 278 -3.53 -23.52 2.94
CA GLY A 278 -2.35 -24.24 2.49
C GLY A 278 -2.40 -25.76 2.68
N GLN A 279 -3.50 -26.30 3.20
CA GLN A 279 -3.68 -27.74 3.32
C GLN A 279 -3.88 -28.38 1.95
N LYS A 280 -3.27 -29.54 1.73
CA LYS A 280 -3.42 -30.31 0.49
C LYS A 280 -4.76 -31.00 0.44
N LEU A 281 -5.44 -30.91 -0.69
CA LEU A 281 -6.70 -31.58 -0.94
C LEU A 281 -6.48 -32.91 -1.65
N TYR A 282 -7.20 -33.94 -1.20
CA TYR A 282 -7.21 -35.25 -1.81
C TYR A 282 -8.67 -35.73 -2.00
N ARG A 283 -8.90 -36.46 -3.07
CA ARG A 283 -10.11 -37.25 -3.29
C ARG A 283 -9.73 -38.72 -3.39
N VAL A 284 -10.67 -39.57 -3.12
CA VAL A 284 -10.53 -41.00 -3.34
C VAL A 284 -11.03 -41.31 -4.76
N ASP A 285 -10.24 -42.00 -5.55
CA ASP A 285 -10.61 -42.42 -6.89
C ASP A 285 -11.48 -43.69 -6.88
N SER A 286 -11.85 -44.21 -8.05
CA SER A 286 -12.66 -45.42 -8.19
C SER A 286 -11.95 -46.71 -7.74
N GLN A 287 -10.65 -46.65 -7.50
CA GLN A 287 -9.81 -47.76 -7.04
C GLN A 287 -9.55 -47.71 -5.54
N GLY A 288 -9.99 -46.63 -4.86
CA GLY A 288 -9.77 -46.42 -3.44
C GLY A 288 -8.47 -45.71 -3.10
N GLU A 289 -7.76 -45.19 -4.11
CA GLU A 289 -6.48 -44.52 -3.93
C GLU A 289 -6.64 -42.99 -3.75
N LEU A 290 -5.71 -42.39 -3.01
CA LEU A 290 -5.67 -40.94 -2.77
C LEU A 290 -5.09 -40.18 -3.99
N VAL A 291 -5.90 -39.35 -4.61
CA VAL A 291 -5.48 -38.47 -5.72
C VAL A 291 -5.58 -37.02 -5.28
N GLY A 292 -4.43 -36.32 -5.28
CA GLY A 292 -4.40 -34.90 -4.99
C GLY A 292 -5.10 -34.06 -6.06
N TYR A 293 -5.76 -32.99 -5.63
CA TYR A 293 -6.33 -32.00 -6.54
C TYR A 293 -6.19 -30.59 -5.97
N GLU A 294 -6.26 -29.60 -6.86
CA GLU A 294 -6.27 -28.18 -6.49
C GLU A 294 -7.68 -27.61 -6.68
N SER A 295 -8.15 -26.85 -5.69
CA SER A 295 -9.40 -26.12 -5.76
C SER A 295 -9.10 -24.65 -5.91
N MET A 296 -9.12 -24.18 -7.15
CA MET A 296 -8.92 -22.77 -7.48
C MET A 296 -10.12 -22.28 -8.27
N SER A 297 -10.59 -21.06 -7.99
CA SER A 297 -11.54 -20.42 -8.88
C SER A 297 -10.83 -19.92 -10.15
N ASP A 298 -11.59 -19.66 -11.20
CA ASP A 298 -11.11 -19.13 -12.47
C ASP A 298 -9.85 -19.84 -13.02
N ASN A 299 -9.74 -21.15 -12.76
CA ASN A 299 -8.60 -22.00 -13.17
C ASN A 299 -7.21 -21.45 -12.76
N GLY A 300 -7.13 -20.65 -11.69
CA GLY A 300 -5.88 -20.03 -11.23
C GLY A 300 -5.32 -18.98 -12.18
N THR A 301 -6.17 -18.36 -12.99
CA THR A 301 -5.79 -17.30 -13.94
C THR A 301 -6.56 -16.02 -13.67
N TRP A 302 -6.13 -14.92 -14.25
CA TRP A 302 -6.95 -13.73 -14.37
C TRP A 302 -8.06 -13.98 -15.39
N LEU A 303 -9.19 -13.27 -15.25
CA LEU A 303 -10.30 -13.37 -16.20
C LEU A 303 -9.84 -13.05 -17.62
N ASP A 304 -10.43 -13.77 -18.59
CA ASP A 304 -10.08 -13.61 -19.99
C ASP A 304 -10.58 -12.29 -20.59
N ASN A 305 -10.11 -11.99 -21.81
CA ASN A 305 -10.54 -10.84 -22.61
C ASN A 305 -10.34 -9.49 -21.92
N ASP A 306 -9.30 -9.34 -21.10
CA ASP A 306 -9.00 -8.12 -20.35
C ASP A 306 -10.20 -7.65 -19.46
N THR A 307 -10.98 -8.62 -18.96
CA THR A 307 -12.17 -8.35 -18.17
C THR A 307 -11.79 -8.00 -16.72
N VAL A 308 -12.20 -6.83 -16.26
CA VAL A 308 -12.24 -6.47 -14.84
C VAL A 308 -13.60 -6.90 -14.31
N PRO A 309 -13.69 -7.74 -13.25
CA PRO A 309 -14.98 -8.19 -12.71
C PRO A 309 -15.86 -7.02 -12.27
N ASP A 310 -17.15 -7.05 -12.58
CA ASP A 310 -18.08 -5.97 -12.17
C ASP A 310 -18.16 -5.84 -10.63
N SER A 311 -17.91 -6.92 -9.91
CA SER A 311 -17.82 -6.91 -8.44
C SER A 311 -16.65 -6.10 -7.88
N VAL A 312 -15.69 -5.67 -8.71
CA VAL A 312 -14.61 -4.73 -8.35
C VAL A 312 -15.07 -3.27 -8.46
N ASN A 313 -16.14 -2.99 -9.21
CA ASN A 313 -16.63 -1.62 -9.42
C ASN A 313 -16.88 -0.85 -8.11
N PRO A 314 -17.49 -1.43 -7.04
CA PRO A 314 -17.66 -0.70 -5.79
C PRO A 314 -16.34 -0.28 -5.11
N ILE A 315 -15.25 -1.02 -5.34
CA ILE A 315 -13.91 -0.63 -4.87
C ILE A 315 -13.39 0.55 -5.69
N LEU A 316 -13.55 0.52 -7.01
CA LEU A 316 -13.14 1.61 -7.91
C LEU A 316 -13.98 2.86 -7.72
N GLU A 317 -15.26 2.73 -7.36
CA GLU A 317 -16.12 3.86 -7.00
C GLU A 317 -15.55 4.68 -5.86
N ILE A 318 -14.95 4.06 -4.85
CA ILE A 318 -14.27 4.79 -3.76
C ILE A 318 -13.13 5.67 -4.33
N PHE A 319 -12.36 5.13 -5.27
CA PHE A 319 -11.32 5.93 -5.93
C PHE A 319 -11.91 7.13 -6.66
N PHE A 320 -12.90 6.92 -7.51
CA PHE A 320 -13.46 7.97 -8.37
C PHE A 320 -14.31 8.99 -7.60
N GLU A 321 -15.04 8.57 -6.59
CA GLU A 321 -15.89 9.48 -5.79
C GLU A 321 -15.12 10.29 -4.75
N GLU A 322 -14.14 9.67 -4.09
CA GLU A 322 -13.48 10.25 -2.92
C GLU A 322 -12.04 10.73 -3.23
N MET A 323 -11.23 9.88 -3.87
CA MET A 323 -9.80 10.16 -4.05
C MET A 323 -9.51 10.98 -5.30
N TRP A 324 -10.14 10.68 -6.42
CA TRP A 324 -9.84 11.35 -7.69
C TRP A 324 -10.09 12.87 -7.68
N PRO A 325 -11.19 13.40 -7.12
CA PRO A 325 -11.38 14.84 -6.97
C PRO A 325 -10.24 15.52 -6.17
N TYR A 326 -9.81 14.89 -5.07
CA TYR A 326 -8.66 15.37 -4.30
C TYR A 326 -7.35 15.35 -5.11
N LEU A 327 -7.11 14.31 -5.91
CA LEU A 327 -5.91 14.21 -6.75
C LEU A 327 -5.86 15.32 -7.80
N ARG A 328 -6.99 15.68 -8.40
CA ARG A 328 -7.09 16.81 -9.34
C ARG A 328 -6.68 18.14 -8.68
N GLU A 329 -7.25 18.46 -7.53
CA GLU A 329 -6.87 19.63 -6.74
C GLU A 329 -5.37 19.60 -6.38
N SER A 330 -4.83 18.41 -6.08
CA SER A 330 -3.42 18.23 -5.75
C SER A 330 -2.51 18.46 -6.95
N ILE A 331 -2.90 18.04 -8.15
CA ILE A 331 -2.17 18.33 -9.41
C ILE A 331 -2.11 19.84 -9.63
N GLU A 332 -3.24 20.54 -9.57
CA GLU A 332 -3.32 21.97 -9.79
C GLU A 332 -2.49 22.76 -8.76
N ALA A 333 -2.54 22.36 -7.49
CA ALA A 333 -1.76 22.98 -6.43
C ALA A 333 -0.26 22.76 -6.63
N LEU A 334 0.16 21.55 -7.02
CA LEU A 334 1.58 21.27 -7.28
C LEU A 334 2.07 21.98 -8.54
N GLN A 335 1.28 22.07 -9.60
CA GLN A 335 1.58 22.89 -10.79
C GLN A 335 1.82 24.35 -10.41
N SER A 336 0.93 24.91 -9.60
CA SER A 336 1.08 26.29 -9.10
C SER A 336 2.36 26.47 -8.30
N PHE A 337 2.75 25.49 -7.48
CA PHE A 337 3.99 25.51 -6.70
C PHE A 337 5.24 25.44 -7.59
N VAL A 338 5.31 24.48 -8.53
CA VAL A 338 6.49 24.31 -9.39
C VAL A 338 6.67 25.45 -10.39
N ASN A 339 5.62 26.18 -10.72
CA ASN A 339 5.67 27.35 -11.60
C ASN A 339 5.82 28.68 -10.82
N SER A 340 5.95 28.63 -9.50
CA SER A 340 6.16 29.83 -8.66
C SER A 340 7.64 30.19 -8.54
N ASP A 341 7.91 31.42 -8.06
CA ASP A 341 9.27 31.88 -7.75
C ASP A 341 9.93 31.13 -6.57
N LEU A 342 9.18 30.24 -5.90
CA LEU A 342 9.64 29.45 -4.75
C LEU A 342 10.30 28.13 -5.15
N HIS A 343 10.27 27.74 -6.42
CA HIS A 343 10.76 26.48 -6.90
C HIS A 343 11.45 26.61 -8.27
N MET A 344 12.47 25.80 -8.52
CA MET A 344 13.09 25.66 -9.84
C MET A 344 12.92 24.23 -10.35
N PHE A 345 12.70 24.07 -11.64
CA PHE A 345 12.63 22.75 -12.25
C PHE A 345 13.92 21.95 -12.01
N GLY A 346 13.77 20.71 -11.58
CA GLY A 346 14.87 19.86 -11.17
C GLY A 346 15.17 19.89 -9.67
N ASP A 347 14.56 20.80 -8.90
CA ASP A 347 14.70 20.81 -7.45
C ASP A 347 13.87 19.70 -6.80
N GLU A 348 14.29 19.32 -5.59
CA GLU A 348 13.59 18.36 -4.76
C GLU A 348 12.21 18.89 -4.35
N LEU A 349 11.18 18.07 -4.53
CA LEU A 349 9.82 18.37 -4.10
C LEU A 349 9.63 18.07 -2.61
N PRO A 350 8.74 18.78 -1.90
CA PRO A 350 8.42 18.49 -0.52
C PRO A 350 8.07 17.02 -0.29
N ARG A 351 8.68 16.41 0.73
CA ARG A 351 8.46 15.00 1.06
C ARG A 351 7.15 14.82 1.81
N LYS A 352 6.55 13.65 1.64
CA LYS A 352 5.56 13.13 2.56
C LYS A 352 6.26 12.75 3.87
N THR A 353 5.98 13.48 4.93
CA THR A 353 6.63 13.30 6.24
C THR A 353 5.75 12.61 7.28
N PHE A 354 4.78 11.81 6.85
CA PHE A 354 4.03 10.98 7.78
C PHE A 354 4.90 9.81 8.22
N THR A 355 5.44 9.92 9.43
CA THR A 355 6.14 8.82 10.09
C THR A 355 5.84 8.83 11.58
N ALA A 356 5.47 7.67 12.12
CA ALA A 356 5.35 7.44 13.54
C ALA A 356 6.67 6.92 14.16
N THR A 357 7.76 6.90 13.38
CA THR A 357 9.06 6.39 13.84
C THR A 357 9.80 7.48 14.61
N PRO A 358 10.18 7.27 15.87
CA PRO A 358 10.94 8.22 16.65
C PRO A 358 12.29 8.58 15.99
N GLY A 359 12.65 9.84 16.05
CA GLY A 359 13.92 10.36 15.49
C GLY A 359 13.83 10.81 14.03
N PHE A 360 12.62 10.82 13.45
CA PHE A 360 12.38 11.37 12.10
C PHE A 360 11.49 12.63 12.10
N GLU A 361 11.20 13.17 13.27
CA GLU A 361 10.37 14.38 13.45
C GLU A 361 10.98 15.60 12.78
N ASP A 362 12.32 15.68 12.73
CA ASP A 362 13.05 16.81 12.15
C ASP A 362 13.05 16.84 10.61
N LEU A 363 12.55 15.79 9.96
CA LEU A 363 12.40 15.76 8.50
C LEU A 363 11.15 16.49 8.00
N GLN A 364 10.40 17.14 8.90
CA GLN A 364 9.21 17.92 8.56
C GLN A 364 9.62 19.33 8.08
N CYS A 365 8.99 19.79 6.98
CA CYS A 365 9.15 21.17 6.54
C CYS A 365 8.63 22.13 7.62
N ASN A 366 9.43 23.15 7.98
CA ASN A 366 9.09 24.14 9.01
C ASN A 366 7.89 25.03 8.65
N GLU A 367 7.49 25.08 7.38
CA GLU A 367 6.40 25.94 6.87
C GLU A 367 5.03 25.24 6.81
N GLY A 368 4.96 24.00 7.21
CA GLY A 368 3.74 23.18 7.09
C GLY A 368 3.52 22.65 5.66
N PRO A 369 2.69 21.63 5.48
CA PRO A 369 2.42 21.04 4.18
C PRO A 369 1.51 21.92 3.32
N LEU A 370 1.76 21.94 2.00
CA LEU A 370 0.79 22.44 1.03
C LEU A 370 -0.49 21.60 1.13
N THR A 371 -1.66 22.23 1.28
CA THR A 371 -2.93 21.54 1.47
C THR A 371 -3.97 21.97 0.45
N VAL A 372 -4.84 21.04 0.05
CA VAL A 372 -5.99 21.30 -0.83
C VAL A 372 -7.29 20.90 -0.15
N PRO A 373 -8.43 21.45 -0.58
CA PRO A 373 -9.74 20.99 -0.12
C PRO A 373 -10.00 19.57 -0.63
N PHE A 374 -10.73 18.78 0.14
CA PHE A 374 -11.27 17.50 -0.27
C PHE A 374 -12.63 17.27 0.42
N ASP A 375 -13.41 16.35 -0.13
CA ASP A 375 -14.66 15.91 0.42
C ASP A 375 -14.63 14.41 0.70
N ILE A 376 -15.12 13.98 1.85
CA ILE A 376 -15.27 12.58 2.19
C ILE A 376 -16.60 12.36 2.89
N GLY A 377 -17.44 11.51 2.33
CA GLY A 377 -18.77 11.23 2.87
C GLY A 377 -19.65 12.49 3.03
N GLY A 378 -19.47 13.50 2.17
CA GLY A 378 -20.15 14.79 2.25
C GLY A 378 -19.57 15.76 3.29
N VAL A 379 -18.43 15.42 3.91
CA VAL A 379 -17.75 16.30 4.87
C VAL A 379 -16.55 16.94 4.20
N ARG A 380 -16.61 18.27 4.03
CA ARG A 380 -15.51 19.05 3.45
C ARG A 380 -14.42 19.32 4.48
N SER A 381 -13.15 19.08 4.10
CA SER A 381 -11.96 19.29 4.91
C SER A 381 -10.77 19.68 4.05
N ARG A 382 -9.57 19.63 4.60
CA ARG A 382 -8.31 19.85 3.89
C ARG A 382 -7.36 18.69 4.10
N ARG A 383 -6.57 18.37 3.07
CA ARG A 383 -5.58 17.31 3.06
C ARG A 383 -4.28 17.82 2.44
N MET A 384 -3.16 17.35 2.95
CA MET A 384 -1.84 17.67 2.39
C MET A 384 -1.69 17.16 0.95
N VAL A 385 -1.00 17.93 0.13
CA VAL A 385 -0.56 17.50 -1.20
C VAL A 385 0.63 16.56 -1.03
N VAL A 386 0.58 15.40 -1.68
CA VAL A 386 1.64 14.39 -1.62
C VAL A 386 2.24 14.23 -3.03
N PRO A 387 3.41 14.83 -3.34
CA PRO A 387 4.02 14.77 -4.68
C PRO A 387 4.26 13.34 -5.19
N TYR A 388 4.41 12.36 -4.30
CA TYR A 388 4.52 10.95 -4.65
C TYR A 388 3.32 10.45 -5.45
N GLN A 389 2.13 10.96 -5.17
CA GLN A 389 0.91 10.58 -5.90
C GLN A 389 0.98 10.98 -7.38
N MET A 390 1.71 12.05 -7.72
CA MET A 390 1.93 12.44 -9.13
C MET A 390 2.78 11.40 -9.87
N TRP A 391 3.81 10.86 -9.21
CA TRP A 391 4.58 9.76 -9.78
C TRP A 391 3.72 8.50 -9.98
N MET A 392 2.82 8.19 -9.06
CA MET A 392 1.86 7.08 -9.21
C MET A 392 0.88 7.33 -10.36
N LEU A 393 0.36 8.55 -10.51
CA LEU A 393 -0.55 8.93 -11.60
C LEU A 393 0.11 8.80 -12.99
N GLN A 394 1.42 9.02 -13.13
CA GLN A 394 2.15 8.79 -14.38
C GLN A 394 2.16 7.32 -14.80
N ARG A 395 2.11 6.37 -13.83
CA ARG A 395 1.96 4.93 -14.11
C ARG A 395 0.56 4.59 -14.63
N LEU A 396 -0.47 5.24 -14.08
CA LEU A 396 -1.86 5.14 -14.58
C LEU A 396 -1.97 5.67 -16.01
N GLU A 397 -1.42 6.84 -16.27
CA GLU A 397 -1.40 7.45 -17.61
C GLU A 397 -0.74 6.52 -18.64
N ALA A 398 0.39 5.89 -18.28
CA ALA A 398 1.05 4.93 -19.15
C ALA A 398 0.16 3.69 -19.44
N ALA A 399 -0.60 3.22 -18.46
CA ALA A 399 -1.54 2.12 -18.65
C ALA A 399 -2.74 2.52 -19.52
N MET A 400 -3.27 3.72 -19.35
CA MET A 400 -4.37 4.26 -20.15
C MET A 400 -4.02 4.36 -21.64
N ARG A 401 -2.78 4.74 -21.97
CA ARG A 401 -2.31 4.75 -23.38
C ARG A 401 -2.33 3.38 -24.06
N GLY A 402 -2.32 2.30 -23.30
CA GLY A 402 -2.45 0.94 -23.81
C GLY A 402 -3.89 0.50 -24.07
N CYS A 403 -4.87 1.22 -23.55
CA CYS A 403 -6.29 0.91 -23.74
C CYS A 403 -6.81 1.49 -25.09
N ASP A 404 -7.71 0.75 -25.73
CA ASP A 404 -8.53 1.34 -26.79
C ASP A 404 -9.41 2.47 -26.23
N THR A 405 -9.41 3.62 -26.89
CA THR A 405 -10.06 4.84 -26.38
C THR A 405 -11.57 4.64 -26.16
N ALA A 406 -12.27 3.96 -27.08
CA ALA A 406 -13.71 3.75 -26.95
C ALA A 406 -14.03 2.82 -25.78
N THR A 407 -13.28 1.74 -25.64
CA THR A 407 -13.38 0.79 -24.52
C THR A 407 -13.09 1.47 -23.19
N LEU A 408 -12.04 2.28 -23.13
CA LEU A 408 -11.67 3.02 -21.93
C LEU A 408 -12.75 4.05 -21.54
N THR A 409 -13.22 4.86 -22.49
CA THR A 409 -14.29 5.84 -22.27
C THR A 409 -15.55 5.15 -21.75
N HIS A 410 -15.97 4.07 -22.41
CA HIS A 410 -17.16 3.31 -21.98
C HIS A 410 -17.00 2.76 -20.55
N TRP A 411 -15.84 2.21 -20.21
CA TRP A 411 -15.60 1.68 -18.88
C TRP A 411 -15.58 2.78 -17.82
N LEU A 412 -14.89 3.90 -18.09
CA LEU A 412 -14.80 5.02 -17.14
C LEU A 412 -16.14 5.74 -16.96
N SER A 413 -17.02 5.76 -17.97
CA SER A 413 -18.36 6.38 -17.85
C SER A 413 -19.28 5.67 -16.84
N ALA A 414 -18.94 4.45 -16.41
CA ALA A 414 -19.66 3.76 -15.35
C ALA A 414 -19.42 4.37 -13.94
N PHE A 415 -18.35 5.17 -13.77
CA PHE A 415 -17.96 5.74 -12.48
C PHE A 415 -18.24 7.25 -12.46
N ARG A 416 -18.70 7.73 -11.30
CA ARG A 416 -18.77 9.16 -11.06
C ARG A 416 -17.38 9.79 -11.20
N HIS A 417 -17.25 10.88 -11.94
CA HIS A 417 -15.97 11.51 -12.28
C HIS A 417 -14.97 10.63 -13.07
N GLY A 418 -15.36 9.44 -13.50
CA GLY A 418 -14.43 8.55 -14.23
C GLY A 418 -14.00 9.13 -15.58
N GLU A 419 -14.92 9.77 -16.33
CA GLU A 419 -14.58 10.40 -17.62
C GLU A 419 -13.57 11.56 -17.48
N ASP A 420 -13.55 12.26 -16.35
CA ASP A 420 -12.58 13.32 -16.08
C ASP A 420 -11.14 12.79 -16.14
N MET A 421 -10.93 11.50 -15.86
CA MET A 421 -9.61 10.86 -15.92
C MET A 421 -9.05 10.78 -17.35
N LEU A 422 -9.88 10.86 -18.38
CA LEU A 422 -9.42 10.92 -19.76
C LEU A 422 -8.52 12.14 -20.06
N THR A 423 -8.60 13.17 -19.20
CA THR A 423 -7.76 14.37 -19.27
C THR A 423 -6.41 14.22 -18.53
N LEU A 424 -6.14 13.08 -17.89
CA LEU A 424 -4.97 12.88 -17.02
C LEU A 424 -3.65 13.24 -17.72
N ASN A 425 -3.48 12.86 -18.98
CA ASN A 425 -2.27 13.21 -19.73
C ASN A 425 -2.08 14.74 -19.86
N ALA A 426 -3.15 15.47 -20.15
CA ALA A 426 -3.09 16.94 -20.23
C ALA A 426 -2.81 17.56 -18.85
N LEU A 427 -3.44 17.04 -17.80
CA LEU A 427 -3.24 17.51 -16.42
C LEU A 427 -1.79 17.31 -15.95
N LEU A 428 -1.13 16.21 -16.32
CA LEU A 428 0.23 15.91 -15.88
C LEU A 428 1.32 16.58 -16.71
N ASN A 429 1.02 17.10 -17.90
CA ASN A 429 2.04 17.67 -18.79
C ASN A 429 2.88 18.77 -18.13
N ASP A 430 2.27 19.61 -17.30
CA ASP A 430 2.95 20.72 -16.63
C ASP A 430 3.41 20.37 -15.20
N CYS A 431 3.32 19.08 -14.80
CA CYS A 431 3.62 18.63 -13.44
C CYS A 431 4.23 17.23 -13.42
N ARG A 432 5.27 17.01 -14.23
CA ARG A 432 6.00 15.73 -14.23
C ARG A 432 6.91 15.62 -13.01
N VAL A 433 6.98 14.43 -12.46
CA VAL A 433 7.79 14.11 -11.28
C VAL A 433 8.75 12.97 -11.60
N LYS A 434 10.03 13.17 -11.32
CA LYS A 434 11.06 12.13 -11.39
C LYS A 434 11.36 11.61 -9.98
N LYS A 435 11.48 10.29 -9.85
CA LYS A 435 11.85 9.63 -8.59
C LYS A 435 13.29 9.14 -8.69
N GLN A 436 14.15 9.56 -7.75
CA GLN A 436 15.54 9.10 -7.65
C GLN A 436 15.78 8.59 -6.22
N GLY A 437 15.92 7.29 -6.07
CA GLY A 437 15.95 6.66 -4.74
C GLY A 437 14.66 6.99 -3.96
N GLY A 438 14.81 7.52 -2.75
CA GLY A 438 13.71 7.96 -1.90
C GLY A 438 13.22 9.40 -2.13
N LEU A 439 13.75 10.10 -3.13
CA LEU A 439 13.51 11.52 -3.38
C LEU A 439 12.69 11.74 -4.64
N LEU A 440 11.94 12.84 -4.66
CA LEU A 440 11.11 13.27 -5.78
C LEU A 440 11.61 14.64 -6.26
N TYR A 441 11.67 14.80 -7.57
CA TYR A 441 12.11 16.02 -8.22
C TYR A 441 11.10 16.45 -9.25
N SER A 442 10.89 17.75 -9.40
CA SER A 442 10.13 18.26 -10.54
C SER A 442 10.89 17.98 -11.84
N SER A 443 10.18 17.74 -12.90
CA SER A 443 10.75 17.53 -14.24
C SER A 443 10.26 18.61 -15.17
N ASP A 444 11.19 19.25 -15.89
CA ASP A 444 10.82 20.19 -16.96
C ASP A 444 10.04 19.42 -18.04
N PRO A 445 8.81 19.83 -18.36
CA PRO A 445 8.02 19.21 -19.41
C PRO A 445 8.69 19.26 -20.81
N ASN A 446 9.66 20.17 -21.01
CA ASN A 446 10.38 20.33 -22.27
C ASN A 446 11.75 19.60 -22.30
N SER A 447 12.06 18.78 -21.28
CA SER A 447 13.39 18.14 -21.12
C SER A 447 13.48 16.68 -21.57
N ASP A 448 12.48 16.13 -22.28
CA ASP A 448 12.50 14.77 -22.87
C ASP A 448 12.91 14.79 -24.34
#